data_3411bcc5148cfdefc07c6c0a66cd5ae5
#
_entry.id   3411bcc5148cfdefc07c6c0a66cd5ae5
#
_cell.length_a   1.000
_cell.length_b   1.000
_cell.length_c   1.000
_cell.angle_alpha   90.00
_cell.angle_beta   90.00
_cell.angle_gamma   90.00
#
_symmetry.space_group_name_H-M   'P 1'
#
loop_
_entity.id
_entity.type
_entity.pdbx_description
1 polymer ?
#
loop_
_entity_poly.entity_id
_entity_poly.type
_entity_poly.pdbx_seq_one_letter_code
_entity_poly.pdbx_strand_id
1 'polypeptide(L)'
;ASGLDARTVAALRGMGFRRLRDLFRLPRAELARRIGEEAIAHLDRMRGLVAEILPRWHPPDRFERRIEFAFAVESHTALAFPLQRLIREFALFLVMRDAGTQRFTLVLGHERGASTRVEIGLLAPQRDAGSLFELARARLERIELPAPAHALALHADDLPPLQPQHRDLFDANRREVLDWPALAERLRARLGDLALRGLACAADHRPDHAWRFAAAGGLARAGLWAHSVARTAEFHDRLKAALAATDATLTRLLEHPPSIHRW
;
A
#
# COMPACT_ATOMS: atom_id res chain seq x y z
N ALA A 1 -3.86 39.55 9.84
CA ALA A 1 -4.61 39.69 8.58
C ALA A 1 -6.08 39.37 8.88
N SER A 2 -7.01 40.21 8.42
CA SER A 2 -8.45 40.07 8.71
C SER A 2 -9.17 39.09 7.81
N GLY A 3 -8.51 38.57 6.76
CA GLY A 3 -9.14 37.74 5.74
C GLY A 3 -10.12 38.48 4.80
N LEU A 4 -10.37 39.78 5.04
CA LEU A 4 -11.17 40.62 4.16
C LEU A 4 -10.34 40.98 2.91
N ASP A 5 -11.02 41.13 1.75
CA ASP A 5 -10.39 41.57 0.51
C ASP A 5 -9.79 42.99 0.63
N ALA A 6 -8.80 43.29 -0.21
CA ALA A 6 -8.05 44.54 -0.15
C ALA A 6 -8.95 45.78 -0.35
N ARG A 7 -9.98 45.67 -1.19
CA ARG A 7 -10.92 46.77 -1.47
C ARG A 7 -11.78 47.08 -0.27
N THR A 8 -12.32 46.08 0.38
CA THR A 8 -13.09 46.22 1.63
C THR A 8 -12.24 46.79 2.76
N VAL A 9 -10.98 46.34 2.89
CA VAL A 9 -10.05 46.89 3.87
C VAL A 9 -9.75 48.38 3.63
N ALA A 10 -9.53 48.75 2.34
CA ALA A 10 -9.31 50.15 1.97
C ALA A 10 -10.53 51.04 2.27
N ALA A 11 -11.75 50.57 1.92
CA ALA A 11 -12.99 51.27 2.21
C ALA A 11 -13.19 51.48 3.73
N LEU A 12 -12.98 50.44 4.53
CA LEU A 12 -13.07 50.53 5.98
C LEU A 12 -12.05 51.52 6.58
N ARG A 13 -10.81 51.51 6.09
CA ARG A 13 -9.78 52.49 6.50
C ARG A 13 -10.13 53.90 6.11
N GLY A 14 -10.71 54.11 4.90
CA GLY A 14 -11.19 55.39 4.44
C GLY A 14 -12.33 55.95 5.32
N MET A 15 -13.16 55.08 5.90
CA MET A 15 -14.21 55.43 6.86
C MET A 15 -13.67 55.60 8.29
N GLY A 16 -12.37 55.50 8.53
CA GLY A 16 -11.74 55.70 9.84
C GLY A 16 -11.65 54.47 10.72
N PHE A 17 -12.12 53.30 10.27
CA PHE A 17 -12.04 52.06 11.05
C PHE A 17 -10.64 51.48 10.97
N ARG A 18 -10.00 51.29 12.11
CA ARG A 18 -8.66 50.71 12.21
C ARG A 18 -8.62 49.36 12.91
N ARG A 19 -9.66 49.00 13.65
CA ARG A 19 -9.77 47.80 14.45
C ARG A 19 -11.09 47.08 14.20
N LEU A 20 -11.09 45.77 14.10
CA LEU A 20 -12.30 44.96 13.90
C LEU A 20 -13.34 45.18 15.03
N ARG A 21 -12.88 45.36 16.27
CA ARG A 21 -13.80 45.60 17.39
C ARG A 21 -14.70 46.82 17.18
N ASP A 22 -14.24 47.81 16.43
CA ASP A 22 -15.02 49.01 16.16
C ASP A 22 -16.14 48.75 15.18
N LEU A 23 -15.93 47.81 14.22
CA LEU A 23 -16.96 47.33 13.30
C LEU A 23 -18.03 46.53 14.03
N PHE A 24 -17.64 45.73 15.03
CA PHE A 24 -18.58 44.90 15.77
C PHE A 24 -19.54 45.67 16.68
N ARG A 25 -19.30 46.96 16.88
CA ARG A 25 -20.19 47.84 17.61
C ARG A 25 -21.28 48.45 16.74
N LEU A 26 -21.13 48.40 15.42
CA LEU A 26 -22.09 48.97 14.49
C LEU A 26 -23.27 48.03 14.26
N PRO A 27 -24.47 48.56 13.97
CA PRO A 27 -25.60 47.79 13.56
C PRO A 27 -25.29 47.04 12.27
N ARG A 28 -25.56 45.72 12.26
CA ARG A 28 -25.24 44.81 11.14
C ARG A 28 -25.79 45.33 9.81
N ALA A 29 -27.02 45.81 9.78
CA ALA A 29 -27.69 46.33 8.58
C ALA A 29 -26.98 47.54 7.96
N GLU A 30 -26.45 48.45 8.80
CA GLU A 30 -25.73 49.63 8.33
C GLU A 30 -24.35 49.23 7.75
N LEU A 31 -23.71 48.31 8.40
CA LEU A 31 -22.41 47.80 7.95
C LEU A 31 -22.56 47.05 6.63
N ALA A 32 -23.62 46.19 6.46
CA ALA A 32 -23.91 45.46 5.24
C ALA A 32 -24.10 46.39 4.03
N ARG A 33 -24.78 47.50 4.19
CA ARG A 33 -24.97 48.50 3.14
C ARG A 33 -23.67 49.15 2.65
N ARG A 34 -22.63 49.17 3.51
CA ARG A 34 -21.36 49.85 3.22
C ARG A 34 -20.30 48.93 2.65
N ILE A 35 -20.22 47.71 3.14
CA ILE A 35 -19.16 46.74 2.75
C ILE A 35 -19.66 45.51 2.07
N GLY A 36 -20.97 45.33 1.92
CA GLY A 36 -21.60 44.20 1.28
C GLY A 36 -21.87 43.02 2.21
N GLU A 37 -22.80 42.18 1.80
CA GLU A 37 -23.25 41.01 2.57
C GLU A 37 -22.15 39.95 2.74
N GLU A 38 -21.29 39.77 1.71
CA GLU A 38 -20.21 38.81 1.75
C GLU A 38 -19.16 39.12 2.85
N ALA A 39 -18.81 40.43 2.95
CA ALA A 39 -17.89 40.88 4.01
C ALA A 39 -18.52 40.73 5.39
N ILE A 40 -19.84 40.96 5.52
CA ILE A 40 -20.57 40.72 6.78
C ILE A 40 -20.59 39.24 7.14
N ALA A 41 -20.89 38.35 6.17
CA ALA A 41 -20.85 36.90 6.39
C ALA A 41 -19.47 36.44 6.86
N HIS A 42 -18.39 37.01 6.30
CA HIS A 42 -17.03 36.75 6.78
C HIS A 42 -16.81 37.23 8.21
N LEU A 43 -17.25 38.44 8.57
CA LEU A 43 -17.16 38.95 9.93
C LEU A 43 -18.00 38.11 10.91
N ASP A 44 -19.19 37.67 10.51
CA ASP A 44 -20.03 36.77 11.31
C ASP A 44 -19.37 35.43 11.58
N ARG A 45 -18.69 34.85 10.57
CA ARG A 45 -17.87 33.64 10.77
C ARG A 45 -16.73 33.86 11.74
N MET A 46 -16.00 34.99 11.59
CA MET A 46 -14.93 35.36 12.53
C MET A 46 -15.40 35.50 13.97
N ARG A 47 -16.65 35.89 14.17
CA ARG A 47 -17.30 36.01 15.51
C ARG A 47 -17.89 34.69 16.01
N GLY A 48 -17.90 33.65 15.18
CA GLY A 48 -18.56 32.37 15.49
C GLY A 48 -20.09 32.45 15.47
N LEU A 49 -20.69 33.52 14.90
CA LEU A 49 -22.14 33.64 14.74
C LEU A 49 -22.71 32.77 13.64
N VAL A 50 -21.86 32.42 12.69
CA VAL A 50 -22.14 31.47 11.58
C VAL A 50 -21.10 30.38 11.60
N ALA A 51 -21.54 29.13 11.56
CA ALA A 51 -20.63 28.00 11.51
C ALA A 51 -19.87 28.00 10.17
N GLU A 52 -18.55 27.90 10.23
CA GLU A 52 -17.72 27.72 9.05
C GLU A 52 -17.38 26.26 8.90
N ILE A 53 -17.84 25.66 7.80
CA ILE A 53 -17.46 24.30 7.46
C ILE A 53 -16.10 24.36 6.77
N LEU A 54 -15.05 24.21 7.55
CA LEU A 54 -13.69 24.12 7.01
C LEU A 54 -13.53 22.79 6.27
N PRO A 55 -12.91 22.80 5.08
CA PRO A 55 -12.57 21.55 4.40
C PRO A 55 -11.65 20.74 5.31
N ARG A 56 -12.05 19.50 5.57
CA ARG A 56 -11.20 18.58 6.34
C ARG A 56 -9.97 18.25 5.52
N TRP A 57 -8.80 18.39 6.11
CA TRP A 57 -7.60 17.89 5.50
C TRP A 57 -7.65 16.36 5.48
N HIS A 58 -7.51 15.78 4.29
CA HIS A 58 -7.38 14.33 4.10
C HIS A 58 -5.92 14.06 3.78
N PRO A 59 -5.23 13.26 4.60
CA PRO A 59 -3.88 12.86 4.29
C PRO A 59 -3.87 12.08 2.96
N PRO A 60 -2.84 12.24 2.12
CA PRO A 60 -2.77 11.58 0.83
C PRO A 60 -2.80 10.05 1.01
N ASP A 61 -3.55 9.36 0.12
CA ASP A 61 -3.67 7.90 0.11
C ASP A 61 -2.45 7.24 -0.55
N ARG A 62 -1.26 7.73 -0.20
CA ARG A 62 0.02 7.21 -0.67
C ARG A 62 1.06 7.31 0.42
N PHE A 63 1.99 6.38 0.42
CA PHE A 63 3.18 6.45 1.25
C PHE A 63 4.38 6.80 0.39
N GLU A 64 5.12 7.80 0.82
CA GLU A 64 6.37 8.22 0.19
C GLU A 64 7.34 8.65 1.27
N ARG A 65 8.45 7.94 1.37
CA ARG A 65 9.55 8.27 2.29
C ARG A 65 10.88 8.02 1.63
N ARG A 66 11.86 8.89 1.91
CA ARG A 66 13.21 8.82 1.41
C ARG A 66 14.19 8.99 2.57
N ILE A 67 15.23 8.20 2.58
CA ILE A 67 16.39 8.31 3.48
C ILE A 67 17.61 8.58 2.60
N GLU A 68 18.33 9.65 2.90
CA GLU A 68 19.60 9.96 2.29
C GLU A 68 20.72 9.44 3.18
N PHE A 69 21.77 8.91 2.58
CA PHE A 69 22.91 8.33 3.27
C PHE A 69 24.04 9.35 3.33
N ALA A 70 24.71 9.43 4.48
CA ALA A 70 25.87 10.29 4.66
C ALA A 70 27.06 9.84 3.78
N PHE A 71 27.12 8.55 3.44
CA PHE A 71 28.13 7.93 2.60
C PHE A 71 27.47 6.99 1.59
N ALA A 72 28.13 6.81 0.46
CA ALA A 72 27.68 5.87 -0.57
C ALA A 72 27.67 4.42 -0.04
N VAL A 73 26.61 3.70 -0.33
CA VAL A 73 26.40 2.30 0.11
C VAL A 73 26.49 1.40 -1.11
N GLU A 74 27.45 0.44 -1.06
CA GLU A 74 27.74 -0.49 -2.16
C GLU A 74 27.18 -1.90 -1.92
N SER A 75 26.85 -2.24 -0.66
CA SER A 75 26.43 -3.58 -0.31
C SER A 75 24.95 -3.67 0.08
N HIS A 76 24.30 -4.75 -0.34
CA HIS A 76 22.94 -5.07 0.05
C HIS A 76 22.77 -5.22 1.57
N THR A 77 23.79 -5.74 2.26
CA THR A 77 23.79 -5.89 3.71
C THR A 77 23.68 -4.55 4.43
N ALA A 78 24.41 -3.54 3.94
CA ALA A 78 24.37 -2.20 4.51
C ALA A 78 23.02 -1.50 4.24
N LEU A 79 22.35 -1.82 3.12
CA LEU A 79 21.01 -1.32 2.81
C LEU A 79 19.93 -1.92 3.70
N ALA A 80 20.16 -3.04 4.36
CA ALA A 80 19.16 -3.70 5.20
C ALA A 80 18.70 -2.84 6.38
N PHE A 81 19.59 -2.05 6.98
CA PHE A 81 19.26 -1.19 8.11
C PHE A 81 18.31 -0.03 7.72
N PRO A 82 18.61 0.81 6.71
CA PRO A 82 17.69 1.85 6.26
C PRO A 82 16.40 1.26 5.67
N LEU A 83 16.45 0.11 5.00
CA LEU A 83 15.27 -0.61 4.54
C LEU A 83 14.36 -0.98 5.70
N GLN A 84 14.89 -1.57 6.76
CA GLN A 84 14.10 -1.97 7.92
C GLN A 84 13.40 -0.76 8.57
N ARG A 85 14.08 0.38 8.62
CA ARG A 85 13.48 1.63 9.13
C ARG A 85 12.31 2.08 8.26
N LEU A 86 12.50 2.17 6.93
CA LEU A 86 11.43 2.55 6.00
C LEU A 86 10.23 1.61 6.07
N ILE A 87 10.47 0.31 6.13
CA ILE A 87 9.41 -0.69 6.23
C ILE A 87 8.64 -0.57 7.54
N ARG A 88 9.29 -0.29 8.67
CA ARG A 88 8.60 -0.04 9.94
C ARG A 88 7.72 1.20 9.88
N GLU A 89 8.22 2.30 9.33
CA GLU A 89 7.44 3.53 9.13
C GLU A 89 6.24 3.27 8.20
N PHE A 90 6.45 2.50 7.14
CA PHE A 90 5.40 2.11 6.20
C PHE A 90 4.32 1.23 6.88
N ALA A 91 4.73 0.21 7.62
CA ALA A 91 3.81 -0.65 8.34
C ALA A 91 2.95 0.13 9.37
N LEU A 92 3.55 1.07 10.09
CA LEU A 92 2.82 1.97 11.00
C LEU A 92 1.80 2.84 10.24
N PHE A 93 2.18 3.36 9.09
CA PHE A 93 1.28 4.13 8.24
C PHE A 93 0.08 3.29 7.76
N LEU A 94 0.32 2.03 7.36
CA LEU A 94 -0.74 1.10 6.98
C LEU A 94 -1.69 0.79 8.14
N VAL A 95 -1.15 0.60 9.35
CA VAL A 95 -1.96 0.37 10.56
C VAL A 95 -2.84 1.58 10.86
N MET A 96 -2.31 2.81 10.81
CA MET A 96 -3.08 4.03 11.07
C MET A 96 -4.23 4.25 10.07
N ARG A 97 -4.15 3.63 8.90
CA ARG A 97 -5.18 3.73 7.84
C ARG A 97 -6.08 2.51 7.75
N ASP A 98 -5.87 1.52 8.60
CA ASP A 98 -6.52 0.21 8.50
C ASP A 98 -6.41 -0.40 7.10
N ALA A 99 -5.27 -0.19 6.47
CA ALA A 99 -4.95 -0.63 5.12
C ALA A 99 -3.88 -1.71 5.11
N GLY A 100 -3.78 -2.41 3.99
CA GLY A 100 -2.65 -3.24 3.61
C GLY A 100 -2.00 -2.71 2.33
N THR A 101 -0.91 -3.32 1.92
CA THR A 101 -0.32 -3.07 0.60
C THR A 101 -0.27 -4.35 -0.20
N GLN A 102 -0.53 -4.27 -1.50
CA GLN A 102 -0.30 -5.35 -2.47
C GLN A 102 0.88 -5.04 -3.39
N ARG A 103 1.31 -3.78 -3.41
CA ARG A 103 2.46 -3.35 -4.23
C ARG A 103 3.12 -2.15 -3.59
N PHE A 104 4.44 -2.18 -3.57
CA PHE A 104 5.24 -1.01 -3.24
C PHE A 104 6.56 -1.04 -4.02
N THR A 105 7.19 0.09 -4.17
CA THR A 105 8.41 0.26 -4.95
C THR A 105 9.51 0.83 -4.08
N LEU A 106 10.67 0.18 -4.11
CA LEU A 106 11.90 0.74 -3.58
C LEU A 106 12.63 1.47 -4.70
N VAL A 107 13.15 2.64 -4.40
CA VAL A 107 13.94 3.45 -5.34
C VAL A 107 15.29 3.75 -4.72
N LEU A 108 16.35 3.21 -5.33
CA LEU A 108 17.73 3.49 -4.98
C LEU A 108 18.21 4.69 -5.79
N GLY A 109 18.61 5.74 -5.12
CA GLY A 109 19.20 6.92 -5.74
C GLY A 109 20.72 6.76 -5.83
N HIS A 110 21.29 6.96 -7.02
CA HIS A 110 22.72 6.93 -7.28
C HIS A 110 23.25 8.35 -7.50
N GLU A 111 24.53 8.56 -7.27
CA GLU A 111 25.13 9.90 -7.45
C GLU A 111 25.09 10.34 -8.92
N ARG A 112 25.29 9.40 -9.83
CA ARG A 112 25.26 9.62 -11.28
C ARG A 112 24.41 8.55 -11.94
N GLY A 113 23.57 8.95 -12.89
CA GLY A 113 22.76 8.03 -13.67
C GLY A 113 21.30 7.92 -13.20
N ALA A 114 20.61 6.94 -13.75
CA ALA A 114 19.20 6.68 -13.43
C ALA A 114 19.07 5.95 -12.09
N SER A 115 18.01 6.26 -11.34
CA SER A 115 17.67 5.51 -10.12
C SER A 115 17.28 4.06 -10.44
N THR A 116 17.68 3.14 -9.57
CA THR A 116 17.24 1.73 -9.67
C THR A 116 15.90 1.57 -8.97
N ARG A 117 14.90 1.07 -9.68
CA ARG A 117 13.56 0.81 -9.16
C ARG A 117 13.35 -0.69 -8.96
N VAL A 118 12.86 -1.07 -7.81
CA VAL A 118 12.58 -2.46 -7.44
C VAL A 118 11.13 -2.55 -7.01
N GLU A 119 10.29 -3.14 -7.84
CA GLU A 119 8.90 -3.37 -7.53
C GLU A 119 8.73 -4.65 -6.71
N ILE A 120 7.98 -4.56 -5.63
CA ILE A 120 7.58 -5.66 -4.77
C ILE A 120 6.06 -5.80 -4.86
N GLY A 121 5.60 -6.90 -5.46
CA GLY A 121 4.19 -7.24 -5.55
C GLY A 121 3.85 -8.41 -4.63
N LEU A 122 2.73 -8.32 -3.94
CA LEU A 122 2.21 -9.32 -3.01
C LEU A 122 0.94 -9.97 -3.55
N LEU A 123 0.70 -11.22 -3.18
CA LEU A 123 -0.51 -11.97 -3.59
C LEU A 123 -1.75 -11.49 -2.85
N ALA A 124 -1.60 -11.07 -1.61
CA ALA A 124 -2.67 -10.56 -0.76
C ALA A 124 -2.23 -9.26 -0.06
N PRO A 125 -3.17 -8.38 0.31
CA PRO A 125 -2.84 -7.21 1.11
C PRO A 125 -2.15 -7.60 2.42
N GLN A 126 -1.02 -6.96 2.71
CA GLN A 126 -0.19 -7.25 3.89
C GLN A 126 0.21 -5.94 4.56
N ARG A 127 0.39 -5.96 5.90
CA ARG A 127 0.90 -4.82 6.69
C ARG A 127 1.91 -5.22 7.77
N ASP A 128 2.22 -6.52 7.89
CA ASP A 128 3.21 -6.98 8.86
C ASP A 128 4.62 -6.53 8.45
N ALA A 129 5.27 -5.77 9.32
CA ALA A 129 6.58 -5.20 9.06
C ALA A 129 7.66 -6.27 8.80
N GLY A 130 7.60 -7.41 9.51
CA GLY A 130 8.54 -8.51 9.34
C GLY A 130 8.42 -9.14 7.95
N SER A 131 7.21 -9.49 7.56
CA SER A 131 6.92 -10.08 6.23
C SER A 131 7.30 -9.13 5.09
N LEU A 132 6.93 -7.85 5.21
CA LEU A 132 7.28 -6.84 4.20
C LEU A 132 8.80 -6.65 4.08
N PHE A 133 9.51 -6.65 5.21
CA PHE A 133 10.96 -6.52 5.22
C PHE A 133 11.66 -7.72 4.56
N GLU A 134 11.27 -8.95 4.91
CA GLU A 134 11.87 -10.16 4.31
C GLU A 134 11.65 -10.23 2.80
N LEU A 135 10.45 -9.87 2.32
CA LEU A 135 10.17 -9.81 0.88
C LEU A 135 10.99 -8.73 0.17
N ALA A 136 11.04 -7.53 0.75
CA ALA A 136 11.80 -6.42 0.20
C ALA A 136 13.30 -6.72 0.15
N ARG A 137 13.85 -7.30 1.22
CA ARG A 137 15.23 -7.73 1.33
C ARG A 137 15.58 -8.79 0.29
N ALA A 138 14.77 -9.86 0.21
CA ALA A 138 14.98 -10.93 -0.76
C ALA A 138 14.95 -10.43 -2.20
N ARG A 139 14.10 -9.43 -2.48
CA ARG A 139 14.02 -8.80 -3.81
C ARG A 139 15.23 -7.92 -4.10
N LEU A 140 15.66 -7.15 -3.11
CA LEU A 140 16.83 -6.28 -3.22
C LEU A 140 18.13 -7.07 -3.43
N GLU A 141 18.30 -8.20 -2.74
CA GLU A 141 19.47 -9.08 -2.87
C GLU A 141 19.63 -9.71 -4.27
N ARG A 142 18.55 -9.73 -5.07
CA ARG A 142 18.57 -10.32 -6.43
C ARG A 142 18.90 -9.34 -7.54
N ILE A 143 18.92 -8.06 -7.26
CA ILE A 143 19.30 -7.06 -8.25
C ILE A 143 20.78 -6.76 -8.14
N GLU A 144 21.41 -6.47 -9.26
CA GLU A 144 22.75 -5.90 -9.28
C GLU A 144 22.64 -4.39 -9.05
N LEU A 145 23.48 -3.86 -8.16
CA LEU A 145 23.58 -2.43 -7.94
C LEU A 145 24.52 -1.85 -9.02
N PRO A 146 24.01 -1.07 -9.97
CA PRO A 146 24.84 -0.54 -11.06
C PRO A 146 25.87 0.49 -10.58
N ALA A 147 25.60 1.10 -9.43
CA ALA A 147 26.49 2.08 -8.79
C ALA A 147 26.15 2.17 -7.28
N PRO A 148 27.05 2.74 -6.47
CA PRO A 148 26.79 3.00 -5.06
C PRO A 148 25.51 3.81 -4.86
N ALA A 149 24.72 3.44 -3.85
CA ALA A 149 23.48 4.13 -3.52
C ALA A 149 23.72 5.24 -2.50
N HIS A 150 23.18 6.42 -2.73
CA HIS A 150 23.19 7.56 -1.80
C HIS A 150 21.85 7.80 -1.12
N ALA A 151 20.80 7.15 -1.59
CA ALA A 151 19.49 7.26 -1.00
C ALA A 151 18.67 6.00 -1.24
N LEU A 152 17.75 5.73 -0.33
CA LEU A 152 16.71 4.73 -0.47
C LEU A 152 15.34 5.38 -0.23
N ALA A 153 14.42 5.21 -1.16
CA ALA A 153 13.05 5.66 -1.00
C ALA A 153 12.06 4.47 -1.12
N LEU A 154 10.93 4.60 -0.47
CA LEU A 154 9.80 3.67 -0.57
C LEU A 154 8.56 4.44 -1.00
N HIS A 155 7.90 3.95 -2.04
CA HIS A 155 6.65 4.49 -2.58
C HIS A 155 5.59 3.40 -2.62
N ALA A 156 4.38 3.73 -2.18
CA ALA A 156 3.20 2.88 -2.27
C ALA A 156 1.94 3.73 -2.47
N ASP A 157 1.24 3.49 -3.58
CA ASP A 157 0.03 4.24 -3.97
C ASP A 157 -1.23 3.37 -3.86
N ASP A 158 -1.10 2.06 -3.97
CA ASP A 158 -2.20 1.10 -3.88
C ASP A 158 -2.27 0.51 -2.46
N LEU A 159 -3.19 1.05 -1.66
CA LEU A 159 -3.36 0.75 -0.25
C LEU A 159 -4.79 0.25 0.02
N PRO A 160 -5.14 -0.97 -0.42
CA PRO A 160 -6.47 -1.51 -0.22
C PRO A 160 -6.78 -1.66 1.28
N PRO A 161 -8.06 -1.54 1.69
CA PRO A 161 -8.46 -1.81 3.05
C PRO A 161 -8.09 -3.25 3.41
N LEU A 162 -7.46 -3.44 4.56
CA LEU A 162 -7.10 -4.75 5.05
C LEU A 162 -8.31 -5.35 5.73
N GLN A 163 -8.97 -6.30 5.07
CA GLN A 163 -10.00 -7.10 5.73
C GLN A 163 -9.31 -8.03 6.73
N PRO A 164 -9.62 -7.91 8.04
CA PRO A 164 -9.07 -8.84 9.01
C PRO A 164 -9.52 -10.26 8.62
N GLN A 165 -8.57 -11.14 8.41
CA GLN A 165 -8.91 -12.55 8.31
C GLN A 165 -9.53 -12.94 9.65
N HIS A 166 -10.76 -13.46 9.62
CA HIS A 166 -11.42 -13.97 10.81
C HIS A 166 -10.54 -15.06 11.42
N ARG A 167 -9.85 -14.71 12.49
CA ARG A 167 -9.15 -15.69 13.32
C ARG A 167 -10.22 -16.34 14.19
N ASP A 168 -10.44 -17.62 14.01
CA ASP A 168 -11.26 -18.39 14.94
C ASP A 168 -10.56 -18.34 16.31
N LEU A 169 -11.24 -17.77 17.31
CA LEU A 169 -10.75 -17.66 18.69
C LEU A 169 -10.44 -19.02 19.30
N PHE A 170 -10.96 -20.10 18.75
CA PHE A 170 -10.81 -21.47 19.24
C PHE A 170 -9.69 -22.26 18.53
N ASP A 171 -9.06 -21.70 17.49
CA ASP A 171 -8.03 -22.39 16.72
C ASP A 171 -6.63 -22.15 17.35
N ALA A 172 -6.47 -22.64 18.58
CA ALA A 172 -5.24 -22.51 19.36
C ALA A 172 -4.01 -23.22 18.75
N ASN A 173 -4.22 -24.13 17.78
CA ASN A 173 -3.18 -25.00 17.20
C ASN A 173 -2.56 -24.49 15.89
N ARG A 174 -2.97 -23.32 15.38
CA ARG A 174 -2.43 -22.77 14.14
C ARG A 174 -1.19 -21.88 14.30
N ARG A 175 -0.33 -22.16 15.26
CA ARG A 175 0.85 -21.30 15.52
C ARG A 175 1.91 -21.32 14.42
N GLU A 176 1.89 -22.25 13.48
CA GLU A 176 2.98 -22.39 12.49
C GLU A 176 2.56 -22.78 11.07
N VAL A 177 1.29 -22.92 10.76
CA VAL A 177 0.90 -23.21 9.38
C VAL A 177 1.01 -21.89 8.60
N LEU A 178 2.05 -21.78 7.79
CA LEU A 178 2.19 -20.70 6.82
C LEU A 178 0.91 -20.70 5.96
N ASP A 179 0.15 -19.62 6.05
CA ASP A 179 -0.97 -19.39 5.15
C ASP A 179 -0.47 -19.46 3.70
N TRP A 180 -1.29 -20.06 2.82
CA TRP A 180 -0.90 -20.27 1.42
C TRP A 180 -0.34 -19.01 0.74
N PRO A 181 -0.93 -17.80 0.89
CA PRO A 181 -0.35 -16.58 0.37
C PRO A 181 1.08 -16.34 0.87
N ALA A 182 1.35 -16.51 2.14
CA ALA A 182 2.67 -16.30 2.73
C ALA A 182 3.70 -17.33 2.22
N LEU A 183 3.29 -18.59 2.05
CA LEU A 183 4.15 -19.62 1.46
C LEU A 183 4.46 -19.31 -0.01
N ALA A 184 3.43 -18.96 -0.77
CA ALA A 184 3.58 -18.63 -2.19
C ALA A 184 4.50 -17.40 -2.38
N GLU A 185 4.40 -16.39 -1.52
CA GLU A 185 5.30 -15.24 -1.53
C GLU A 185 6.75 -15.64 -1.26
N ARG A 186 7.00 -16.47 -0.26
CA ARG A 186 8.35 -16.98 0.04
C ARG A 186 8.92 -17.79 -1.12
N LEU A 187 8.11 -18.62 -1.76
CA LEU A 187 8.53 -19.40 -2.92
C LEU A 187 8.86 -18.47 -4.10
N ARG A 188 8.04 -17.49 -4.40
CA ARG A 188 8.32 -16.48 -5.43
C ARG A 188 9.59 -15.69 -5.14
N ALA A 189 9.78 -15.26 -3.89
CA ALA A 189 10.97 -14.54 -3.48
C ALA A 189 12.24 -15.36 -3.67
N ARG A 190 12.18 -16.68 -3.45
CA ARG A 190 13.34 -17.59 -3.58
C ARG A 190 13.56 -18.12 -5.00
N LEU A 191 12.49 -18.49 -5.69
CA LEU A 191 12.57 -19.20 -6.96
C LEU A 191 12.33 -18.29 -8.17
N GLY A 192 11.81 -17.09 -7.96
CA GLY A 192 11.45 -16.12 -8.99
C GLY A 192 9.96 -16.08 -9.26
N ASP A 193 9.52 -14.99 -9.89
CA ASP A 193 8.10 -14.73 -10.15
C ASP A 193 7.45 -15.74 -11.09
N LEU A 194 8.23 -16.35 -11.97
CA LEU A 194 7.76 -17.33 -12.95
C LEU A 194 7.68 -18.75 -12.39
N ALA A 195 8.28 -19.03 -11.22
CA ALA A 195 8.28 -20.35 -10.61
C ALA A 195 6.89 -20.76 -10.09
N LEU A 196 6.08 -19.77 -9.68
CA LEU A 196 4.69 -19.98 -9.28
C LEU A 196 3.77 -19.40 -10.34
N ARG A 197 2.96 -20.25 -10.94
CA ARG A 197 1.98 -19.86 -11.95
C ARG A 197 0.58 -20.25 -11.47
N GLY A 198 -0.37 -19.35 -11.70
CA GLY A 198 -1.79 -19.65 -11.57
C GLY A 198 -2.37 -20.21 -12.85
N LEU A 199 -3.59 -20.72 -12.74
CA LEU A 199 -4.41 -21.09 -13.88
C LEU A 199 -5.49 -20.03 -14.07
N ALA A 200 -5.68 -19.56 -15.28
CA ALA A 200 -6.77 -18.68 -15.68
C ALA A 200 -7.62 -19.35 -16.74
N CYS A 201 -8.93 -19.19 -16.66
CA CYS A 201 -9.83 -19.66 -17.72
C CYS A 201 -9.58 -18.89 -19.01
N ALA A 202 -9.60 -19.60 -20.12
CA ALA A 202 -9.63 -19.04 -21.47
C ALA A 202 -11.01 -19.29 -22.08
N ALA A 203 -11.50 -18.35 -22.87
CA ALA A 203 -12.79 -18.47 -23.55
C ALA A 203 -12.63 -19.37 -24.78
N ASP A 204 -12.43 -20.67 -24.58
CA ASP A 204 -12.36 -21.69 -25.62
C ASP A 204 -13.27 -22.86 -25.19
N HIS A 205 -14.03 -23.41 -26.14
CA HIS A 205 -14.94 -24.52 -25.88
C HIS A 205 -14.21 -25.87 -25.80
N ARG A 206 -12.95 -25.94 -26.21
CA ARG A 206 -12.13 -27.14 -26.13
C ARG A 206 -11.47 -27.23 -24.76
N PRO A 207 -11.63 -28.33 -24.01
CA PRO A 207 -11.12 -28.45 -22.62
C PRO A 207 -9.62 -28.17 -22.51
N ASP A 208 -8.82 -28.60 -23.47
CA ASP A 208 -7.37 -28.45 -23.49
C ASP A 208 -6.92 -27.00 -23.72
N HIS A 209 -7.81 -26.14 -24.23
CA HIS A 209 -7.57 -24.73 -24.49
C HIS A 209 -8.38 -23.81 -23.60
N ALA A 210 -9.24 -24.36 -22.73
CA ALA A 210 -10.10 -23.60 -21.84
C ALA A 210 -9.36 -22.97 -20.64
N TRP A 211 -8.08 -23.17 -20.54
CA TRP A 211 -7.22 -22.61 -19.49
C TRP A 211 -5.86 -22.18 -20.02
N ARG A 212 -5.22 -21.28 -19.29
CA ARG A 212 -3.86 -20.83 -19.57
C ARG A 212 -3.13 -20.55 -18.28
N PHE A 213 -1.81 -20.62 -18.31
CA PHE A 213 -0.99 -20.15 -17.20
C PHE A 213 -1.11 -18.63 -17.06
N ALA A 214 -1.32 -18.18 -15.82
CA ALA A 214 -1.33 -16.77 -15.45
C ALA A 214 -0.24 -16.52 -14.40
N ALA A 215 0.22 -15.27 -14.30
CA ALA A 215 1.09 -14.89 -13.19
C ALA A 215 0.35 -15.06 -11.86
N ALA A 216 1.06 -15.51 -10.82
CA ALA A 216 0.47 -15.75 -9.50
C ALA A 216 -0.20 -14.50 -8.89
N GLY A 217 0.25 -13.29 -9.24
CA GLY A 217 -0.39 -12.02 -8.85
C GLY A 217 -1.77 -11.76 -9.47
N GLY A 218 -2.17 -12.53 -10.52
CA GLY A 218 -3.53 -12.52 -11.07
C GLY A 218 -4.55 -13.29 -10.24
N LEU A 219 -4.11 -14.07 -9.25
CA LEU A 219 -4.96 -14.88 -8.38
C LEU A 219 -5.86 -14.07 -7.45
N ALA A 220 -5.52 -12.82 -7.15
CA ALA A 220 -6.40 -11.94 -6.39
C ALA A 220 -7.73 -11.63 -7.12
N ARG A 221 -7.74 -11.67 -8.47
CA ARG A 221 -8.96 -11.61 -9.27
C ARG A 221 -9.60 -12.98 -9.51
N ALA A 222 -8.81 -14.06 -9.45
CA ALA A 222 -9.32 -15.44 -9.44
C ALA A 222 -9.88 -15.84 -8.06
N GLY A 223 -9.71 -15.04 -7.04
CA GLY A 223 -10.25 -15.26 -5.68
C GLY A 223 -11.76 -15.49 -5.62
N LEU A 224 -12.53 -14.99 -6.60
CA LEU A 224 -13.95 -15.33 -6.76
C LEU A 224 -14.17 -16.81 -7.11
N TRP A 225 -13.23 -17.44 -7.79
CA TRP A 225 -13.33 -18.88 -8.15
C TRP A 225 -12.82 -19.78 -7.03
N ALA A 226 -11.72 -19.42 -6.39
CA ALA A 226 -11.21 -20.15 -5.22
C ALA A 226 -12.22 -20.13 -4.06
N HIS A 227 -12.96 -19.02 -3.88
CA HIS A 227 -14.00 -18.91 -2.86
C HIS A 227 -15.22 -19.81 -3.13
N SER A 228 -15.56 -20.07 -4.39
CA SER A 228 -16.67 -20.98 -4.72
C SER A 228 -16.29 -22.46 -4.61
N VAL A 229 -15.03 -22.79 -4.83
CA VAL A 229 -14.52 -24.17 -4.73
C VAL A 229 -14.10 -24.53 -3.30
N ALA A 230 -13.60 -23.57 -2.53
CA ALA A 230 -13.24 -23.77 -1.10
C ALA A 230 -14.45 -23.96 -0.17
N ARG A 231 -15.67 -23.88 -0.66
CA ARG A 231 -16.89 -24.04 0.13
C ARG A 231 -17.24 -25.49 0.49
N THR A 232 -16.54 -26.47 -0.06
CA THR A 232 -16.73 -27.86 0.37
C THR A 232 -15.60 -28.25 1.32
N ALA A 233 -15.93 -28.49 2.56
CA ALA A 233 -15.02 -28.99 3.61
C ALA A 233 -14.21 -30.24 3.11
N GLU A 234 -14.81 -31.05 2.27
CA GLU A 234 -14.20 -32.20 1.61
C GLU A 234 -13.00 -31.85 0.71
N PHE A 235 -13.03 -30.71 0.01
CA PHE A 235 -11.90 -30.28 -0.83
C PHE A 235 -10.72 -29.83 0.03
N HIS A 236 -11.02 -29.17 1.16
CA HIS A 236 -10.00 -28.72 2.09
C HIS A 236 -9.25 -29.90 2.75
N ASP A 237 -9.99 -30.93 3.12
CA ASP A 237 -9.42 -32.12 3.75
C ASP A 237 -8.66 -33.00 2.73
N ARG A 238 -9.14 -33.06 1.47
CA ARG A 238 -8.41 -33.71 0.38
C ARG A 238 -7.14 -32.96 0.00
N LEU A 239 -7.16 -31.62 -0.01
CA LEU A 239 -5.98 -30.78 -0.24
C LEU A 239 -4.95 -30.94 0.87
N LYS A 240 -5.40 -30.99 2.14
CA LYS A 240 -4.53 -31.24 3.29
C LYS A 240 -3.91 -32.64 3.24
N ALA A 241 -4.70 -33.64 2.90
CA ALA A 241 -4.21 -35.02 2.73
C ALA A 241 -3.21 -35.12 1.56
N ALA A 242 -3.49 -34.46 0.44
CA ALA A 242 -2.59 -34.40 -0.71
C ALA A 242 -1.29 -33.63 -0.39
N LEU A 243 -1.34 -32.53 0.34
CA LEU A 243 -0.17 -31.76 0.80
C LEU A 243 0.65 -32.55 1.81
N ALA A 244 0.03 -33.28 2.73
CA ALA A 244 0.73 -34.15 3.69
C ALA A 244 1.40 -35.35 2.98
N ALA A 245 0.78 -35.85 1.91
CA ALA A 245 1.37 -36.91 1.06
C ALA A 245 2.48 -36.39 0.13
N THR A 246 2.49 -35.10 -0.22
CA THR A 246 3.45 -34.50 -1.17
C THR A 246 4.80 -34.18 -0.53
N ASP A 247 4.92 -34.10 0.79
CA ASP A 247 6.22 -33.83 1.42
C ASP A 247 7.23 -34.96 1.17
N ALA A 248 6.77 -36.19 1.14
CA ALA A 248 7.59 -37.36 0.79
C ALA A 248 7.74 -37.54 -0.76
N THR A 249 6.79 -37.05 -1.53
CA THR A 249 6.76 -37.24 -3.01
C THR A 249 7.51 -36.11 -3.73
N LEU A 250 7.49 -34.87 -3.20
CA LEU A 250 8.29 -33.75 -3.71
C LEU A 250 9.80 -34.03 -3.62
N THR A 251 10.26 -34.65 -2.55
CA THR A 251 11.65 -35.05 -2.39
C THR A 251 12.02 -36.08 -3.45
N ARG A 252 11.15 -37.05 -3.73
CA ARG A 252 11.37 -38.06 -4.79
C ARG A 252 11.31 -37.51 -6.22
N LEU A 253 10.41 -36.52 -6.50
CA LEU A 253 10.28 -35.91 -7.81
C LEU A 253 11.42 -34.95 -8.14
N LEU A 254 12.03 -34.35 -7.13
CA LEU A 254 13.24 -33.53 -7.30
C LEU A 254 14.49 -34.37 -7.54
N GLU A 255 14.52 -35.57 -6.98
CA GLU A 255 15.63 -36.53 -7.21
C GLU A 255 15.50 -37.28 -8.56
N HIS A 256 14.28 -37.52 -9.05
CA HIS A 256 14.01 -38.27 -10.28
C HIS A 256 12.83 -37.60 -11.03
N PRO A 257 13.08 -36.56 -11.85
CA PRO A 257 12.03 -35.92 -12.63
C PRO A 257 11.48 -36.93 -13.66
N PRO A 258 10.14 -37.10 -13.73
CA PRO A 258 9.55 -37.99 -14.72
C PRO A 258 9.82 -37.43 -16.12
N SER A 259 10.28 -38.33 -17.03
CA SER A 259 10.43 -38.03 -18.44
C SER A 259 9.06 -37.65 -19.03
N ILE A 260 8.91 -36.40 -19.43
CA ILE A 260 7.69 -35.90 -20.06
C ILE A 260 7.67 -36.46 -21.49
N HIS A 261 6.97 -37.59 -21.69
CA HIS A 261 6.60 -38.00 -23.03
C HIS A 261 5.50 -37.05 -23.51
N ARG A 262 5.78 -36.36 -24.63
CA ARG A 262 4.79 -35.58 -25.38
C ARG A 262 3.65 -36.51 -25.81
N TRP A 263 2.45 -36.11 -25.45
CA TRP A 263 1.22 -36.49 -26.10
C TRP A 263 0.82 -35.42 -27.10
#